data_89fdb59a23cde5cb472a09de11276eee
#
_entry.id   89fdb59a23cde5cb472a09de11276eee
#
_cell.length_a   1.000
_cell.length_b   1.000
_cell.length_c   1.000
_cell.angle_alpha   90.00
_cell.angle_beta   90.00
_cell.angle_gamma   90.00
#
_symmetry.space_group_name_H-M   'P 1'
#
loop_
_entity.id
_entity.type
_entity.pdbx_description
1 polymer ?
#
loop_
_entity_poly.entity_id
_entity_poly.type
_entity_poly.pdbx_seq_one_letter_code
_entity_poly.pdbx_strand_id
1 'polypeptide(L)'
;MRVSGFTFVRNAVKYDYPVVESIRSILPIVDEFIVNVGRCDDGTLQLISSLGDSKIKIVESVWDETLRKDGLIYAQQTNIALAHCIGDWAFYIQADEVVHEDDLPVIQEAMRRQLGNPAVKGLLFRYLHFIADYWSTNPWFYHKAVRIIRHNGEVESCGDAVGFHFKPTGLYLQSGPKEWLVNLGATMFHYGWVKDPQTLLEKKREQAQKHHGDSLPFEEARRLAHERFQFEDYAMLKEFSGSHPAVMAERLRLSRRWAARRTRWLNPQFYREVLRHGFRG
;
A
#
# COMPACT_ATOMS: atom_id res chain seq x y z
N MET A 1 -17.77 14.97 11.97
CA MET A 1 -16.80 14.33 11.07
C MET A 1 -16.85 12.84 11.33
N ARG A 2 -17.15 12.07 10.31
CA ARG A 2 -17.13 10.60 10.31
C ARG A 2 -16.06 10.11 9.33
N VAL A 3 -15.33 9.07 9.69
CA VAL A 3 -14.23 8.52 8.89
C VAL A 3 -14.49 7.03 8.64
N SER A 4 -14.48 6.62 7.38
CA SER A 4 -14.50 5.21 6.99
C SER A 4 -13.09 4.77 6.62
N GLY A 5 -12.51 3.81 7.35
CA GLY A 5 -11.35 3.07 6.87
C GLY A 5 -11.78 2.06 5.82
N PHE A 6 -10.95 1.78 4.82
CA PHE A 6 -11.28 0.74 3.86
C PHE A 6 -10.05 0.14 3.19
N THR A 7 -10.18 -1.11 2.82
CA THR A 7 -9.17 -1.89 2.08
C THR A 7 -9.82 -2.96 1.22
N PHE A 8 -9.06 -3.49 0.27
CA PHE A 8 -9.34 -4.78 -0.31
C PHE A 8 -8.17 -5.74 -0.03
N VAL A 9 -8.47 -7.03 0.02
CA VAL A 9 -7.46 -8.05 0.25
C VAL A 9 -7.84 -9.37 -0.38
N ARG A 10 -6.85 -10.10 -0.89
CA ARG A 10 -6.95 -11.48 -1.36
C ARG A 10 -5.63 -12.18 -1.08
N ASN A 11 -5.66 -13.45 -0.67
CA ASN A 11 -4.48 -14.25 -0.41
C ASN A 11 -3.51 -13.62 0.61
N ALA A 12 -4.05 -13.01 1.69
CA ALA A 12 -3.21 -12.34 2.70
C ALA A 12 -2.34 -13.31 3.48
N VAL A 13 -2.84 -14.51 3.76
CA VAL A 13 -2.09 -15.55 4.44
C VAL A 13 -1.01 -16.12 3.51
N LYS A 14 -1.38 -16.45 2.28
CA LYS A 14 -0.46 -16.97 1.26
C LYS A 14 0.70 -16.04 0.98
N TYR A 15 0.45 -14.74 0.89
CA TYR A 15 1.49 -13.74 0.58
C TYR A 15 2.01 -13.01 1.81
N ASP A 16 1.69 -13.51 3.00
CA ASP A 16 2.15 -12.92 4.27
C ASP A 16 1.98 -11.39 4.32
N TYR A 17 0.77 -10.89 4.00
CA TYR A 17 0.48 -9.47 4.18
C TYR A 17 0.24 -9.13 5.65
N PRO A 18 0.77 -8.01 6.16
CA PRO A 18 0.48 -7.53 7.51
C PRO A 18 -0.92 -6.89 7.59
N VAL A 19 -1.95 -7.59 7.08
CA VAL A 19 -3.31 -7.04 6.95
C VAL A 19 -3.96 -6.76 8.30
N VAL A 20 -3.67 -7.55 9.31
CA VAL A 20 -4.15 -7.34 10.68
C VAL A 20 -3.55 -6.07 11.27
N GLU A 21 -2.25 -5.91 11.11
CA GLU A 21 -1.50 -4.74 11.55
C GLU A 21 -1.92 -3.49 10.77
N SER A 22 -2.15 -3.63 9.46
CA SER A 22 -2.67 -2.58 8.59
C SER A 22 -4.00 -2.04 9.13
N ILE A 23 -4.99 -2.90 9.33
CA ILE A 23 -6.30 -2.53 9.85
C ILE A 23 -6.17 -1.88 11.24
N ARG A 24 -5.47 -2.54 12.17
CA ARG A 24 -5.30 -2.06 13.55
C ARG A 24 -4.60 -0.71 13.63
N SER A 25 -3.72 -0.39 12.69
CA SER A 25 -2.94 0.85 12.73
C SER A 25 -3.80 2.12 12.60
N ILE A 26 -4.94 2.06 11.91
CA ILE A 26 -5.84 3.22 11.75
C ILE A 26 -7.20 3.04 12.42
N LEU A 27 -7.49 1.84 12.95
CA LEU A 27 -8.76 1.54 13.64
C LEU A 27 -9.11 2.53 14.78
N PRO A 28 -8.13 3.08 15.54
CA PRO A 28 -8.43 4.08 16.57
C PRO A 28 -9.05 5.39 16.05
N ILE A 29 -8.78 5.77 14.80
CA ILE A 29 -9.22 7.06 14.24
C ILE A 29 -10.30 6.96 13.17
N VAL A 30 -10.86 5.77 12.96
CA VAL A 30 -11.99 5.55 12.05
C VAL A 30 -13.24 5.14 12.82
N ASP A 31 -14.42 5.45 12.28
CA ASP A 31 -15.72 5.11 12.87
C ASP A 31 -16.23 3.74 12.39
N GLU A 32 -15.78 3.33 11.22
CA GLU A 32 -16.00 2.01 10.62
C GLU A 32 -14.80 1.61 9.76
N PHE A 33 -14.69 0.31 9.46
CA PHE A 33 -13.65 -0.20 8.56
C PHE A 33 -14.23 -1.23 7.61
N ILE A 34 -14.20 -0.96 6.31
CA ILE A 34 -14.69 -1.85 5.26
C ILE A 34 -13.54 -2.69 4.72
N VAL A 35 -13.66 -4.01 4.80
CA VAL A 35 -12.69 -4.94 4.20
C VAL A 35 -13.37 -5.69 3.08
N ASN A 36 -13.02 -5.38 1.83
CA ASN A 36 -13.43 -6.17 0.69
C ASN A 36 -12.49 -7.38 0.52
N VAL A 37 -12.97 -8.56 0.91
CA VAL A 37 -12.21 -9.80 0.83
C VAL A 37 -12.50 -10.49 -0.50
N GLY A 38 -11.50 -10.56 -1.36
CA GLY A 38 -11.57 -11.34 -2.60
C GLY A 38 -11.62 -12.83 -2.30
N ARG A 39 -12.48 -13.57 -3.00
CA ARG A 39 -12.62 -15.03 -2.81
C ARG A 39 -11.26 -15.73 -2.93
N CYS A 40 -10.86 -16.44 -1.89
CA CYS A 40 -9.63 -17.23 -1.76
C CYS A 40 -9.82 -18.35 -0.73
N ASP A 41 -8.89 -19.29 -0.71
CA ASP A 41 -8.93 -20.50 0.10
C ASP A 41 -7.76 -20.62 1.10
N ASP A 42 -6.99 -19.54 1.26
CA ASP A 42 -5.78 -19.52 2.10
C ASP A 42 -6.03 -19.18 3.58
N GLY A 43 -7.31 -19.01 3.99
CA GLY A 43 -7.66 -18.60 5.36
C GLY A 43 -7.76 -17.10 5.59
N THR A 44 -7.62 -16.27 4.54
CA THR A 44 -7.69 -14.79 4.67
C THR A 44 -9.02 -14.32 5.27
N LEU A 45 -10.15 -14.86 4.82
CA LEU A 45 -11.48 -14.48 5.35
C LEU A 45 -11.58 -14.78 6.84
N GLN A 46 -11.14 -15.96 7.27
CA GLN A 46 -11.13 -16.38 8.67
C GLN A 46 -10.23 -15.48 9.51
N LEU A 47 -9.04 -15.12 8.99
CA LEU A 47 -8.13 -14.21 9.65
C LEU A 47 -8.77 -12.84 9.90
N ILE A 48 -9.42 -12.25 8.90
CA ILE A 48 -10.12 -10.97 9.04
C ILE A 48 -11.30 -11.07 10.00
N SER A 49 -12.09 -12.12 9.88
CA SER A 49 -13.26 -12.36 10.78
C SER A 49 -12.84 -12.51 12.24
N SER A 50 -11.66 -13.08 12.51
CA SER A 50 -11.15 -13.28 13.87
C SER A 50 -10.73 -11.99 14.58
N LEU A 51 -10.66 -10.85 13.88
CA LEU A 51 -10.35 -9.56 14.50
C LEU A 51 -11.43 -9.14 15.52
N GLY A 52 -12.68 -9.51 15.31
CA GLY A 52 -13.76 -9.37 16.28
C GLY A 52 -14.14 -7.94 16.68
N ASP A 53 -13.67 -6.92 15.94
CA ASP A 53 -13.99 -5.53 16.23
C ASP A 53 -15.29 -5.11 15.53
N SER A 54 -16.21 -4.48 16.26
CA SER A 54 -17.54 -4.07 15.77
C SER A 54 -17.49 -3.01 14.67
N LYS A 55 -16.39 -2.28 14.52
CA LYS A 55 -16.19 -1.34 13.42
C LYS A 55 -15.92 -2.03 12.09
N ILE A 56 -15.45 -3.28 12.11
CA ILE A 56 -15.02 -4.00 10.90
C ILE A 56 -16.24 -4.61 10.21
N LYS A 57 -16.41 -4.27 8.95
CA LYS A 57 -17.45 -4.80 8.06
C LYS A 57 -16.79 -5.51 6.89
N ILE A 58 -17.08 -6.78 6.73
CA ILE A 58 -16.56 -7.60 5.64
C ILE A 58 -17.51 -7.57 4.46
N VAL A 59 -16.99 -7.33 3.28
CA VAL A 59 -17.64 -7.47 1.99
C VAL A 59 -16.87 -8.55 1.23
N GLU A 60 -17.57 -9.53 0.69
CA GLU A 60 -16.96 -10.57 -0.13
C GLU A 60 -17.15 -10.27 -1.60
N SER A 61 -16.10 -10.47 -2.40
CA SER A 61 -16.13 -10.23 -3.84
C SER A 61 -15.45 -11.36 -4.63
N VAL A 62 -15.84 -11.49 -5.88
CA VAL A 62 -15.15 -12.33 -6.85
C VAL A 62 -14.39 -11.43 -7.80
N TRP A 63 -13.11 -11.69 -7.96
CA TRP A 63 -12.26 -10.89 -8.84
C TRP A 63 -12.53 -11.23 -10.30
N ASP A 64 -12.70 -10.21 -11.12
CA ASP A 64 -12.81 -10.35 -12.57
C ASP A 64 -11.43 -10.59 -13.18
N GLU A 65 -11.08 -11.86 -13.36
CA GLU A 65 -9.78 -12.27 -13.91
C GLU A 65 -9.57 -11.87 -15.38
N THR A 66 -10.57 -11.25 -16.03
CA THR A 66 -10.41 -10.68 -17.37
C THR A 66 -9.75 -9.31 -17.36
N LEU A 67 -9.78 -8.61 -16.22
CA LEU A 67 -9.14 -7.30 -16.02
C LEU A 67 -7.63 -7.43 -15.80
N ARG A 68 -6.90 -7.93 -16.82
CA ARG A 68 -5.46 -8.20 -16.75
C ARG A 68 -4.62 -7.11 -17.46
N LYS A 69 -5.01 -5.86 -17.33
CA LYS A 69 -4.30 -4.74 -17.92
C LYS A 69 -4.10 -3.66 -16.87
N ASP A 70 -2.85 -3.17 -16.76
CA ASP A 70 -2.49 -2.01 -15.94
C ASP A 70 -2.95 -2.09 -14.47
N GLY A 71 -3.21 -3.31 -13.96
CA GLY A 71 -3.69 -3.53 -12.60
C GLY A 71 -5.12 -3.05 -12.33
N LEU A 72 -5.96 -2.82 -13.35
CA LEU A 72 -7.32 -2.30 -13.22
C LEU A 72 -8.19 -3.08 -12.24
N ILE A 73 -7.93 -4.38 -12.08
CA ILE A 73 -8.63 -5.22 -11.11
C ILE A 73 -8.45 -4.69 -9.67
N TYR A 74 -7.30 -4.10 -9.33
CA TYR A 74 -7.06 -3.55 -8.00
C TYR A 74 -7.89 -2.30 -7.76
N ALA A 75 -8.02 -1.41 -8.76
CA ALA A 75 -8.91 -0.25 -8.67
C ALA A 75 -10.38 -0.67 -8.55
N GLN A 76 -10.81 -1.69 -9.30
CA GLN A 76 -12.17 -2.24 -9.18
C GLN A 76 -12.43 -2.71 -7.74
N GLN A 77 -11.52 -3.50 -7.16
CA GLN A 77 -11.69 -4.04 -5.81
C GLN A 77 -11.64 -2.94 -4.74
N THR A 78 -10.82 -1.90 -4.94
CA THR A 78 -10.79 -0.72 -4.09
C THR A 78 -12.12 0.02 -4.13
N ASN A 79 -12.68 0.22 -5.32
CA ASN A 79 -13.95 0.93 -5.51
C ASN A 79 -15.16 0.15 -4.96
N ILE A 80 -15.12 -1.20 -4.98
CA ILE A 80 -16.12 -2.02 -4.29
C ILE A 80 -16.10 -1.71 -2.79
N ALA A 81 -14.94 -1.70 -2.15
CA ALA A 81 -14.84 -1.35 -0.73
C ALA A 81 -15.27 0.10 -0.47
N LEU A 82 -14.84 1.04 -1.30
CA LEU A 82 -15.19 2.46 -1.19
C LEU A 82 -16.70 2.69 -1.27
N ALA A 83 -17.42 1.95 -2.10
CA ALA A 83 -18.87 2.06 -2.26
C ALA A 83 -19.65 1.71 -0.99
N HIS A 84 -19.06 0.99 -0.04
CA HIS A 84 -19.67 0.66 1.26
C HIS A 84 -19.31 1.66 2.38
N CYS A 85 -18.43 2.62 2.11
CA CYS A 85 -18.09 3.68 3.04
C CYS A 85 -19.25 4.66 3.21
N ILE A 86 -19.39 5.23 4.44
CA ILE A 86 -20.45 6.21 4.75
C ILE A 86 -19.88 7.45 5.49
N GLY A 87 -18.56 7.54 5.64
CA GLY A 87 -17.89 8.67 6.28
C GLY A 87 -17.80 9.92 5.39
N ASP A 88 -17.49 11.06 5.98
CA ASP A 88 -17.12 12.29 5.25
C ASP A 88 -15.79 12.16 4.53
N TRP A 89 -14.89 11.37 5.15
CA TRP A 89 -13.60 10.97 4.64
C TRP A 89 -13.53 9.46 4.51
N ALA A 90 -12.92 8.98 3.42
CA ALA A 90 -12.57 7.58 3.23
C ALA A 90 -11.05 7.40 3.30
N PHE A 91 -10.58 6.65 4.30
CA PHE A 91 -9.17 6.35 4.52
C PHE A 91 -8.83 4.99 3.92
N TYR A 92 -8.24 5.01 2.75
CA TYR A 92 -7.72 3.83 2.09
C TYR A 92 -6.40 3.40 2.71
N ILE A 93 -6.27 2.14 3.05
CA ILE A 93 -5.00 1.54 3.47
C ILE A 93 -4.85 0.18 2.79
N GLN A 94 -3.73 -0.06 2.11
CA GLN A 94 -3.46 -1.35 1.49
C GLN A 94 -3.11 -2.39 2.56
N ALA A 95 -3.33 -3.67 2.26
CA ALA A 95 -3.10 -4.78 3.20
C ALA A 95 -1.63 -4.92 3.67
N ASP A 96 -0.72 -4.20 3.03
CA ASP A 96 0.72 -4.16 3.32
C ASP A 96 1.22 -2.77 3.74
N GLU A 97 0.31 -1.88 4.09
CA GLU A 97 0.59 -0.53 4.59
C GLU A 97 0.22 -0.41 6.07
N VAL A 98 1.02 0.31 6.83
CA VAL A 98 0.80 0.54 8.27
C VAL A 98 1.12 1.98 8.61
N VAL A 99 0.31 2.60 9.47
CA VAL A 99 0.52 3.96 10.00
C VAL A 99 1.13 3.87 11.40
N HIS A 100 2.10 4.76 11.68
CA HIS A 100 2.65 4.87 13.02
C HIS A 100 1.64 5.55 13.97
N GLU A 101 1.50 5.05 15.17
CA GLU A 101 0.57 5.59 16.17
C GLU A 101 0.81 7.07 16.48
N ASP A 102 2.06 7.53 16.43
CA ASP A 102 2.42 8.94 16.65
C ASP A 102 1.86 9.87 15.58
N ASP A 103 1.56 9.35 14.38
CA ASP A 103 0.98 10.12 13.28
C ASP A 103 -0.56 10.26 13.37
N LEU A 104 -1.23 9.42 14.19
CA LEU A 104 -2.71 9.42 14.26
C LEU A 104 -3.32 10.76 14.67
N PRO A 105 -2.77 11.48 15.68
CA PRO A 105 -3.33 12.78 16.07
C PRO A 105 -3.26 13.82 14.95
N VAL A 106 -2.14 13.89 14.22
CA VAL A 106 -1.97 14.87 13.12
C VAL A 106 -2.86 14.54 11.92
N ILE A 107 -3.07 13.25 11.64
CA ILE A 107 -3.99 12.79 10.59
C ILE A 107 -5.44 13.19 10.94
N GLN A 108 -5.87 12.90 12.16
CA GLN A 108 -7.23 13.21 12.62
C GLN A 108 -7.51 14.71 12.63
N GLU A 109 -6.54 15.52 13.10
CA GLU A 109 -6.66 16.96 13.10
C GLU A 109 -6.71 17.56 11.68
N ALA A 110 -5.92 17.03 10.74
CA ALA A 110 -5.96 17.46 9.36
C ALA A 110 -7.31 17.16 8.70
N MET A 111 -7.88 15.97 8.91
CA MET A 111 -9.24 15.65 8.44
C MET A 111 -10.28 16.61 9.01
N ARG A 112 -10.21 16.91 10.31
CA ARG A 112 -11.14 17.82 10.99
C ARG A 112 -11.02 19.24 10.43
N ARG A 113 -9.80 19.75 10.29
CA ARG A 113 -9.52 21.10 9.77
C ARG A 113 -9.97 21.28 8.33
N GLN A 114 -9.84 20.25 7.49
CA GLN A 114 -10.20 20.32 6.07
C GLN A 114 -11.64 19.92 5.78
N LEU A 115 -12.44 19.54 6.78
CA LEU A 115 -13.82 19.10 6.59
C LEU A 115 -14.66 20.16 5.88
N GLY A 116 -14.56 21.41 6.30
CA GLY A 116 -15.30 22.53 5.73
C GLY A 116 -14.70 23.12 4.44
N ASN A 117 -13.58 22.59 3.93
CA ASN A 117 -12.93 23.10 2.72
C ASN A 117 -13.21 22.18 1.51
N PRO A 118 -14.21 22.48 0.65
CA PRO A 118 -14.59 21.61 -0.46
C PRO A 118 -13.55 21.53 -1.59
N ALA A 119 -12.59 22.46 -1.63
CA ALA A 119 -11.50 22.42 -2.60
C ALA A 119 -10.58 21.21 -2.35
N VAL A 120 -10.39 20.83 -1.08
CA VAL A 120 -9.54 19.68 -0.73
C VAL A 120 -10.23 18.38 -1.06
N LYS A 121 -9.64 17.61 -1.96
CA LYS A 121 -10.12 16.30 -2.44
C LYS A 121 -9.42 15.13 -1.75
N GLY A 122 -8.20 15.34 -1.25
CA GLY A 122 -7.44 14.27 -0.59
C GLY A 122 -6.29 14.74 0.28
N LEU A 123 -5.80 13.81 1.11
CA LEU A 123 -4.69 14.03 2.00
C LEU A 123 -3.54 13.09 1.63
N LEU A 124 -2.33 13.65 1.58
CA LEU A 124 -1.13 13.04 1.00
C LEU A 124 -0.17 12.61 2.09
N PHE A 125 0.20 11.34 2.08
CA PHE A 125 1.19 10.74 2.96
C PHE A 125 2.58 10.71 2.32
N ARG A 126 3.63 10.76 3.13
CA ARG A 126 4.96 10.30 2.75
C ARG A 126 5.01 8.79 2.79
N TYR A 127 5.98 8.19 2.08
CA TYR A 127 6.13 6.74 2.03
C TYR A 127 7.53 6.30 2.41
N LEU A 128 7.58 5.20 3.17
CA LEU A 128 8.76 4.39 3.40
C LEU A 128 8.50 2.98 2.85
N HIS A 129 9.24 2.59 1.83
CA HIS A 129 9.12 1.25 1.24
C HIS A 129 10.19 0.33 1.81
N PHE A 130 9.78 -0.64 2.61
CA PHE A 130 10.65 -1.68 3.14
C PHE A 130 10.80 -2.81 2.14
N ILE A 131 12.03 -3.30 1.97
CA ILE A 131 12.35 -4.39 1.04
C ILE A 131 13.25 -5.40 1.73
N ALA A 132 13.00 -6.66 1.47
CA ALA A 132 13.71 -7.81 2.00
C ALA A 132 13.46 -8.04 3.49
N ASP A 133 13.70 -7.04 4.31
CA ASP A 133 13.49 -7.08 5.75
C ASP A 133 12.97 -5.73 6.28
N TYR A 134 12.67 -5.68 7.58
CA TYR A 134 12.14 -4.49 8.23
C TYR A 134 13.19 -3.39 8.48
N TRP A 135 14.46 -3.63 8.21
CA TRP A 135 15.55 -2.66 8.46
C TRP A 135 16.12 -2.05 7.19
N SER A 136 15.57 -2.42 6.04
CA SER A 136 16.05 -2.00 4.73
C SER A 136 14.96 -1.30 3.94
N THR A 137 15.21 -0.06 3.52
CA THR A 137 14.25 0.74 2.72
C THR A 137 14.81 1.05 1.35
N ASN A 138 13.92 1.17 0.35
CA ASN A 138 14.27 1.61 -0.99
C ASN A 138 13.93 3.10 -1.18
N PRO A 139 14.92 3.99 -1.36
CA PRO A 139 14.70 5.42 -1.52
C PRO A 139 14.27 5.85 -2.93
N TRP A 140 14.21 4.92 -3.90
CA TRP A 140 13.85 5.25 -5.29
C TRP A 140 12.42 4.94 -5.67
N PHE A 141 11.64 4.29 -4.80
CA PHE A 141 10.20 4.13 -5.02
C PHE A 141 9.48 5.47 -4.85
N TYR A 142 8.21 5.53 -5.19
CA TYR A 142 7.42 6.74 -5.01
C TYR A 142 7.40 7.16 -3.53
N HIS A 143 7.46 8.48 -3.30
CA HIS A 143 7.62 9.01 -1.95
C HIS A 143 6.34 9.52 -1.34
N LYS A 144 5.28 9.63 -2.12
CA LYS A 144 4.01 10.17 -1.68
C LYS A 144 2.85 9.51 -2.41
N ALA A 145 1.77 9.24 -1.67
CA ALA A 145 0.50 8.82 -2.25
C ALA A 145 -0.67 9.40 -1.44
N VAL A 146 -1.79 9.63 -2.12
CA VAL A 146 -3.05 9.99 -1.48
C VAL A 146 -3.62 8.72 -0.85
N ARG A 147 -3.97 8.80 0.45
CA ARG A 147 -4.59 7.68 1.17
C ARG A 147 -5.89 8.05 1.87
N ILE A 148 -6.14 9.34 2.08
CA ILE A 148 -7.45 9.79 2.55
C ILE A 148 -8.06 10.64 1.45
N ILE A 149 -9.30 10.34 1.11
CA ILE A 149 -10.06 11.06 0.07
C ILE A 149 -11.36 11.60 0.65
N ARG A 150 -11.82 12.72 0.08
CA ARG A 150 -13.17 13.22 0.37
C ARG A 150 -14.19 12.25 -0.21
N HIS A 151 -15.09 11.78 0.66
CA HIS A 151 -16.09 10.80 0.27
C HIS A 151 -17.42 11.48 -0.06
N ASN A 152 -17.51 12.08 -1.23
CA ASN A 152 -18.69 12.76 -1.75
C ASN A 152 -19.10 12.26 -3.15
N GLY A 153 -18.58 11.10 -3.56
CA GLY A 153 -18.86 10.50 -4.84
C GLY A 153 -18.06 11.05 -6.03
N GLU A 154 -17.21 12.08 -5.83
CA GLU A 154 -16.42 12.70 -6.91
C GLU A 154 -15.02 12.06 -7.12
N VAL A 155 -14.56 11.27 -6.18
CA VAL A 155 -13.23 10.65 -6.20
C VAL A 155 -13.36 9.13 -6.19
N GLU A 156 -12.57 8.46 -7.02
CA GLU A 156 -12.49 7.00 -7.05
C GLU A 156 -11.08 6.50 -7.34
N SER A 157 -10.80 5.22 -7.02
CA SER A 157 -9.54 4.56 -7.33
C SER A 157 -9.41 4.28 -8.81
N CYS A 158 -8.18 4.35 -9.32
CA CYS A 158 -7.87 4.13 -10.73
C CYS A 158 -6.53 3.39 -10.91
N GLY A 159 -6.30 2.86 -12.11
CA GLY A 159 -5.09 2.11 -12.45
C GLY A 159 -4.91 0.89 -11.54
N ASP A 160 -3.74 0.77 -10.95
CA ASP A 160 -3.33 -0.31 -10.05
C ASP A 160 -3.66 -0.05 -8.56
N ALA A 161 -4.61 0.84 -8.28
CA ALA A 161 -5.02 1.28 -6.95
C ALA A 161 -3.92 2.03 -6.14
N VAL A 162 -2.85 2.48 -6.77
CA VAL A 162 -1.85 3.35 -6.11
C VAL A 162 -2.40 4.77 -5.94
N GLY A 163 -3.28 5.22 -6.84
CA GLY A 163 -3.81 6.57 -6.87
C GLY A 163 -5.32 6.66 -6.98
N PHE A 164 -5.78 7.90 -6.93
CA PHE A 164 -7.18 8.27 -7.09
C PHE A 164 -7.32 9.35 -8.15
N HIS A 165 -8.42 9.36 -8.87
CA HIS A 165 -8.76 10.41 -9.81
C HIS A 165 -10.02 11.16 -9.40
N PHE A 166 -10.13 12.41 -9.85
CA PHE A 166 -11.32 13.23 -9.75
C PHE A 166 -12.21 12.93 -10.95
N LYS A 167 -13.33 12.23 -10.75
CA LYS A 167 -14.22 11.74 -11.81
C LYS A 167 -14.67 12.80 -12.81
N PRO A 168 -15.05 14.03 -12.38
CA PRO A 168 -15.52 15.04 -13.32
C PRO A 168 -14.50 15.44 -14.39
N THR A 169 -13.20 15.28 -14.13
CA THR A 169 -12.14 15.66 -15.07
C THR A 169 -11.30 14.48 -15.57
N GLY A 170 -11.39 13.33 -14.90
CA GLY A 170 -10.51 12.18 -15.13
C GLY A 170 -9.05 12.37 -14.70
N LEU A 171 -8.71 13.51 -14.08
CA LEU A 171 -7.35 13.79 -13.65
C LEU A 171 -7.01 13.04 -12.36
N TYR A 172 -5.82 12.47 -12.30
CA TYR A 172 -5.26 12.02 -11.03
C TYR A 172 -5.18 13.18 -10.04
N LEU A 173 -5.53 12.95 -8.79
CA LEU A 173 -5.51 14.00 -7.75
C LEU A 173 -4.12 14.66 -7.65
N GLN A 174 -3.06 13.88 -7.81
CA GLN A 174 -1.68 14.38 -7.74
C GLN A 174 -1.26 15.19 -8.98
N SER A 175 -2.00 15.09 -10.08
CA SER A 175 -1.80 15.86 -11.32
C SER A 175 -2.76 17.04 -11.43
N GLY A 176 -3.69 17.18 -10.51
CA GLY A 176 -4.66 18.27 -10.45
C GLY A 176 -4.12 19.54 -9.76
N PRO A 177 -5.00 20.53 -9.55
CA PRO A 177 -4.68 21.75 -8.81
C PRO A 177 -4.09 21.48 -7.43
N LYS A 178 -3.14 22.31 -7.01
CA LYS A 178 -2.42 22.12 -5.74
C LYS A 178 -3.35 22.17 -4.52
N GLU A 179 -4.42 22.93 -4.58
CA GLU A 179 -5.44 23.04 -3.53
C GLU A 179 -6.25 21.77 -3.31
N TRP A 180 -6.23 20.81 -4.24
CA TRP A 180 -6.90 19.52 -4.07
C TRP A 180 -6.25 18.64 -3.00
N LEU A 181 -4.97 18.88 -2.70
CA LEU A 181 -4.22 18.01 -1.81
C LEU A 181 -3.57 18.75 -0.64
N VAL A 182 -3.70 18.18 0.54
CA VAL A 182 -2.96 18.61 1.73
C VAL A 182 -1.92 17.55 2.09
N ASN A 183 -0.66 17.98 2.23
CA ASN A 183 0.40 17.11 2.71
C ASN A 183 0.34 17.02 4.24
N LEU A 184 0.11 15.82 4.76
CA LEU A 184 -0.03 15.58 6.21
C LEU A 184 1.28 15.67 6.98
N GLY A 185 2.41 15.39 6.32
CA GLY A 185 3.66 15.10 7.03
C GLY A 185 3.71 13.69 7.65
N ALA A 186 2.58 13.01 7.80
CA ALA A 186 2.50 11.62 8.25
C ALA A 186 3.11 10.64 7.25
N THR A 187 3.58 9.49 7.76
CA THR A 187 4.30 8.50 6.96
C THR A 187 3.55 7.18 6.88
N MET A 188 3.39 6.67 5.67
CA MET A 188 2.92 5.32 5.38
C MET A 188 4.12 4.37 5.33
N PHE A 189 4.12 3.36 6.18
CA PHE A 189 5.10 2.28 6.21
C PHE A 189 4.61 1.15 5.31
N HIS A 190 5.24 0.97 4.17
CA HIS A 190 4.84 -0.04 3.20
C HIS A 190 5.76 -1.26 3.29
N TYR A 191 5.20 -2.40 3.69
CA TYR A 191 5.91 -3.67 3.92
C TYR A 191 5.66 -4.72 2.83
N GLY A 192 5.09 -4.32 1.72
CA GLY A 192 4.68 -5.24 0.65
C GLY A 192 5.81 -6.09 0.07
N TRP A 193 7.07 -5.70 0.28
CA TRP A 193 8.26 -6.39 -0.21
C TRP A 193 9.09 -7.03 0.90
N VAL A 194 8.59 -7.02 2.16
CA VAL A 194 9.20 -7.71 3.31
C VAL A 194 8.61 -9.11 3.38
N LYS A 195 9.25 -10.05 2.73
CA LYS A 195 8.80 -11.44 2.62
C LYS A 195 10.01 -12.34 2.42
N ASP A 196 9.85 -13.63 2.67
CA ASP A 196 10.85 -14.58 2.20
C ASP A 196 10.96 -14.55 0.66
N PRO A 197 12.13 -14.94 0.11
CA PRO A 197 12.38 -14.83 -1.33
C PRO A 197 11.39 -15.59 -2.21
N GLN A 198 10.89 -16.74 -1.76
CA GLN A 198 9.97 -17.55 -2.54
C GLN A 198 8.57 -16.91 -2.60
N THR A 199 8.02 -16.53 -1.46
CA THR A 199 6.73 -15.81 -1.36
C THR A 199 6.75 -14.52 -2.17
N LEU A 200 7.89 -13.79 -2.13
CA LEU A 200 8.03 -12.56 -2.91
C LEU A 200 8.03 -12.81 -4.43
N LEU A 201 8.68 -13.87 -4.88
CA LEU A 201 8.69 -14.25 -6.29
C LEU A 201 7.29 -14.65 -6.76
N GLU A 202 6.54 -15.43 -5.98
CA GLU A 202 5.17 -15.81 -6.30
C GLU A 202 4.24 -14.60 -6.36
N LYS A 203 4.33 -13.69 -5.38
CA LYS A 203 3.61 -12.42 -5.41
C LYS A 203 3.90 -11.63 -6.68
N LYS A 204 5.17 -11.51 -7.07
CA LYS A 204 5.56 -10.80 -8.30
C LYS A 204 5.03 -11.44 -9.56
N ARG A 205 5.03 -12.77 -9.64
CA ARG A 205 4.45 -13.49 -10.78
C ARG A 205 2.96 -13.20 -10.93
N GLU A 206 2.21 -13.25 -9.84
CA GLU A 206 0.78 -12.92 -9.86
C GLU A 206 0.54 -11.45 -10.24
N GLN A 207 1.29 -10.52 -9.66
CA GLN A 207 1.20 -9.10 -10.02
C GLN A 207 1.48 -8.86 -11.50
N ALA A 208 2.53 -9.46 -12.05
CA ALA A 208 2.87 -9.34 -13.46
C ALA A 208 1.73 -9.81 -14.37
N GLN A 209 1.05 -10.90 -14.02
CA GLN A 209 -0.14 -11.36 -14.74
C GLN A 209 -1.29 -10.35 -14.68
N LYS A 210 -1.50 -9.67 -13.55
CA LYS A 210 -2.56 -8.64 -13.40
C LYS A 210 -2.25 -7.35 -14.16
N HIS A 211 -0.96 -7.06 -14.42
CA HIS A 211 -0.54 -5.86 -15.17
C HIS A 211 -0.40 -6.10 -16.67
N HIS A 212 0.09 -7.24 -17.07
CA HIS A 212 0.48 -7.51 -18.44
C HIS A 212 -0.34 -8.62 -19.12
N GLY A 213 -1.12 -9.40 -18.37
CA GLY A 213 -1.82 -10.56 -18.91
C GLY A 213 -0.85 -11.51 -19.60
N ASP A 214 -1.16 -11.83 -20.86
CA ASP A 214 -0.33 -12.72 -21.68
C ASP A 214 0.81 -11.97 -22.42
N SER A 215 0.89 -10.64 -22.30
CA SER A 215 1.89 -9.78 -22.97
C SER A 215 3.04 -9.37 -22.05
N LEU A 216 3.46 -10.28 -21.17
CA LEU A 216 4.56 -10.01 -20.23
C LEU A 216 5.85 -9.65 -20.98
N PRO A 217 6.50 -8.49 -20.68
CA PRO A 217 7.74 -8.09 -21.28
C PRO A 217 8.85 -9.13 -21.09
N PHE A 218 9.65 -9.39 -22.13
CA PHE A 218 10.69 -10.43 -22.13
C PHE A 218 11.65 -10.32 -20.93
N GLU A 219 12.13 -9.10 -20.60
CA GLU A 219 13.05 -8.88 -19.48
C GLU A 219 12.39 -9.15 -18.13
N GLU A 220 11.10 -8.89 -18.00
CA GLU A 220 10.36 -9.22 -16.79
C GLU A 220 10.07 -10.70 -16.70
N ALA A 221 9.68 -11.33 -17.82
CA ALA A 221 9.53 -12.78 -17.90
C ALA A 221 10.82 -13.50 -17.51
N ARG A 222 11.98 -13.01 -18.00
CA ARG A 222 13.29 -13.54 -17.66
C ARG A 222 13.61 -13.42 -16.16
N ARG A 223 13.32 -12.26 -15.52
CA ARG A 223 13.50 -12.08 -14.08
C ARG A 223 12.59 -12.98 -13.25
N LEU A 224 11.36 -13.18 -13.69
CA LEU A 224 10.37 -14.01 -13.00
C LEU A 224 10.58 -15.52 -13.23
N ALA A 225 11.40 -15.89 -14.23
CA ALA A 225 11.77 -17.28 -14.49
C ALA A 225 12.80 -17.83 -13.49
N HIS A 226 13.47 -16.97 -12.70
CA HIS A 226 14.38 -17.43 -11.66
C HIS A 226 13.65 -18.30 -10.62
N GLU A 227 14.34 -19.31 -10.11
CA GLU A 227 13.79 -20.18 -9.06
C GLU A 227 13.67 -19.47 -7.70
N ARG A 228 14.52 -18.45 -7.48
CA ARG A 228 14.56 -17.64 -6.27
C ARG A 228 14.62 -16.15 -6.61
N PHE A 229 13.94 -15.36 -5.78
CA PHE A 229 14.12 -13.92 -5.79
C PHE A 229 15.51 -13.58 -5.22
N GLN A 230 16.25 -12.74 -5.96
CA GLN A 230 17.60 -12.33 -5.56
C GLN A 230 17.54 -10.91 -5.00
N PHE A 231 17.75 -10.79 -3.68
CA PHE A 231 17.80 -9.47 -3.01
C PHE A 231 19.06 -8.69 -3.39
N GLU A 232 20.10 -9.35 -3.89
CA GLU A 232 21.31 -8.72 -4.41
C GLU A 232 21.04 -7.76 -5.55
N ASP A 233 19.94 -7.93 -6.29
CA ASP A 233 19.50 -7.01 -7.33
C ASP A 233 18.99 -5.67 -6.75
N TYR A 234 18.73 -5.60 -5.44
CA TYR A 234 18.37 -4.38 -4.71
C TYR A 234 19.58 -3.75 -4.02
N ALA A 235 20.63 -3.53 -4.77
CA ALA A 235 21.90 -2.95 -4.29
C ALA A 235 21.79 -1.56 -3.63
N MET A 236 20.59 -1.04 -3.47
CA MET A 236 20.33 0.36 -3.18
C MET A 236 19.56 0.57 -1.88
N LEU A 237 19.52 -0.45 -1.05
CA LEU A 237 18.78 -0.37 0.21
C LEU A 237 19.50 0.57 1.18
N LYS A 238 18.70 1.44 1.81
CA LYS A 238 19.13 2.31 2.90
C LYS A 238 18.74 1.65 4.22
N GLU A 239 19.64 1.66 5.19
CA GLU A 239 19.34 1.18 6.54
C GLU A 239 18.29 2.10 7.19
N PHE A 240 17.25 1.48 7.75
CA PHE A 240 16.24 2.15 8.55
C PHE A 240 16.59 2.00 10.04
N SER A 241 16.73 3.13 10.71
CA SER A 241 17.05 3.21 12.15
C SER A 241 15.94 3.85 12.99
N GLY A 242 14.78 4.16 12.37
CA GLY A 242 13.63 4.73 13.08
C GLY A 242 12.82 3.67 13.84
N SER A 243 11.76 4.11 14.51
CA SER A 243 10.77 3.25 15.14
C SER A 243 9.80 2.69 14.12
N HIS A 244 9.40 1.44 14.31
CA HIS A 244 8.27 0.85 13.61
C HIS A 244 6.98 1.07 14.40
N PRO A 245 5.81 1.09 13.73
CA PRO A 245 4.52 1.11 14.40
C PRO A 245 4.41 -0.01 15.44
N ALA A 246 3.88 0.28 16.63
CA ALA A 246 3.77 -0.69 17.72
C ALA A 246 3.00 -1.96 17.35
N VAL A 247 2.01 -1.84 16.46
CA VAL A 247 1.26 -2.99 15.93
C VAL A 247 2.13 -4.01 15.20
N MET A 248 3.34 -3.64 14.75
CA MET A 248 4.30 -4.51 14.06
C MET A 248 5.22 -5.30 15.00
N ALA A 249 5.14 -5.09 16.32
CA ALA A 249 6.11 -5.62 17.29
C ALA A 249 6.30 -7.15 17.19
N GLU A 250 5.23 -7.91 17.02
CA GLU A 250 5.31 -9.37 16.92
C GLU A 250 6.00 -9.82 15.63
N ARG A 251 5.65 -9.22 14.48
CA ARG A 251 6.32 -9.49 13.21
C ARG A 251 7.80 -9.17 13.26
N LEU A 252 8.17 -8.06 13.87
CA LEU A 252 9.58 -7.67 14.06
C LEU A 252 10.34 -8.70 14.90
N ARG A 253 9.74 -9.18 16.00
CA ARG A 253 10.34 -10.18 16.89
C ARG A 253 10.61 -11.52 16.18
N LEU A 254 9.72 -11.91 15.24
CA LEU A 254 9.82 -13.17 14.51
C LEU A 254 10.65 -13.06 13.22
N SER A 255 10.99 -11.85 12.81
CA SER A 255 11.62 -11.59 11.52
C SER A 255 13.14 -11.85 11.53
N ARG A 256 13.68 -12.07 10.32
CA ARG A 256 15.12 -12.23 10.08
C ARG A 256 15.63 -11.09 9.20
N ARG A 257 16.88 -10.69 9.39
CA ARG A 257 17.57 -9.79 8.47
C ARG A 257 18.07 -10.58 7.26
N TRP A 258 17.60 -10.20 6.07
CA TRP A 258 17.97 -10.83 4.81
C TRP A 258 19.00 -10.00 4.03
N ALA A 259 18.93 -8.68 4.14
CA ALA A 259 19.83 -7.81 3.39
C ALA A 259 21.24 -7.92 3.93
N ALA A 260 22.13 -8.42 3.09
CA ALA A 260 23.55 -8.37 3.39
C ALA A 260 23.98 -6.89 3.49
N ARG A 261 24.69 -6.53 4.57
CA ARG A 261 25.32 -5.20 4.75
C ARG A 261 26.45 -5.01 3.73
N ARG A 262 26.15 -5.04 2.43
CA ARG A 262 27.10 -4.59 1.41
C ARG A 262 27.01 -3.08 1.36
N THR A 263 28.12 -2.43 1.60
CA THR A 263 28.24 -0.99 1.44
C THR A 263 27.78 -0.64 0.04
N ARG A 264 26.62 0.03 -0.09
CA ARG A 264 26.01 0.47 -1.36
C ARG A 264 27.03 1.16 -2.28
N TRP A 265 28.02 1.84 -1.69
CA TRP A 265 29.11 2.51 -2.34
C TRP A 265 30.04 1.61 -3.18
N LEU A 266 30.04 0.31 -2.94
CA LEU A 266 30.85 -0.66 -3.70
C LEU A 266 30.05 -1.35 -4.81
N ASN A 267 28.77 -1.01 -4.99
CA ASN A 267 27.92 -1.66 -5.97
C ASN A 267 27.79 -0.80 -7.24
N PRO A 268 28.21 -1.29 -8.42
CA PRO A 268 28.06 -0.55 -9.69
C PRO A 268 26.61 -0.20 -10.05
N GLN A 269 25.63 -1.02 -9.64
CA GLN A 269 24.21 -0.72 -9.86
C GLN A 269 23.77 0.53 -9.08
N PHE A 270 24.31 0.77 -7.87
CA PHE A 270 24.03 1.97 -7.10
C PHE A 270 24.32 3.22 -7.95
N TYR A 271 25.47 3.28 -8.58
CA TYR A 271 25.86 4.44 -9.41
C TYR A 271 24.99 4.59 -10.66
N ARG A 272 24.57 3.47 -11.28
CA ARG A 272 23.64 3.51 -12.43
C ARG A 272 22.29 4.12 -12.05
N GLU A 273 21.79 3.78 -10.88
CA GLU A 273 20.49 4.30 -10.41
C GLU A 273 20.60 5.75 -9.89
N VAL A 274 21.74 6.10 -9.26
CA VAL A 274 22.02 7.51 -8.93
C VAL A 274 22.05 8.37 -10.19
N LEU A 275 22.62 7.87 -11.29
CA LEU A 275 22.61 8.56 -12.58
C LEU A 275 21.21 8.67 -13.18
N ARG A 276 20.33 7.68 -12.96
CA ARG A 276 18.95 7.68 -13.49
C ARG A 276 17.99 8.53 -12.66
N HIS A 277 18.13 8.53 -11.34
CA HIS A 277 17.13 9.07 -10.42
C HIS A 277 17.64 10.18 -9.50
N GLY A 278 18.92 10.55 -9.62
CA GLY A 278 19.59 11.49 -8.72
C GLY A 278 19.99 10.84 -7.39
N PHE A 279 20.88 11.50 -6.67
CA PHE A 279 21.30 11.07 -5.34
C PHE A 279 20.17 11.34 -4.34
N ARG A 280 19.62 10.27 -3.76
CA ARG A 280 18.62 10.32 -2.69
C ARG A 280 19.22 9.61 -1.48
N GLY A 281 19.94 10.40 -0.67
CA GLY A 281 20.67 9.95 0.52
C GLY A 281 19.82 9.63 1.70
#